data_d025867ca0854c630c61b77bf85a3076
#
_entry.id   d025867ca0854c630c61b77bf85a3076
#
_cell.length_a   1.000
_cell.length_b   1.000
_cell.length_c   1.000
_cell.angle_alpha   90.00
_cell.angle_beta   90.00
_cell.angle_gamma   90.00
#
_symmetry.space_group_name_H-M   'P 1'
#
loop_
_entity.id
_entity.type
_entity.pdbx_description
1 polymer ?
#
loop_
_entity_poly.entity_id
_entity_poly.type
_entity_poly.pdbx_seq_one_letter_code
_entity_poly.pdbx_strand_id
1 'polypeptide(L)'
;MSKSKSKSGKQVGPRPWTEHEEIMLYSMREDGIPYRIISSELFDRSVSACEKKYRNTIWVNKPFYDTTRHTIKEGLKKAYIERLTNLRDKRTAVSKVKADIIGDRIVRAVEALPRVPAPRKTRRKHLKKDHIEDVGIIISDCHIGQEFSLEETGGLGEYNLDIFKKRVENLQYGATDIVELHSQMYVLDTLHIFCLGDIVAGMNDVGAWSPIYINMPIFEQFVEGVDALARMIEHWLEIFKEIKFYGVYGNHGRASKRGSEKEYVNWDFMTYQFLMSRFKNNPRVKFNVPKTWWIFEEIRSHKFLVVHGDDMRGMSWPAKSLLDFEQKMMTILRDIPDYTVAGHYHSAAELSTNHGKVLLNGSFVGGDVYSLKNLQRSSIPEQKMFGIHDKRGITWTYDLNLKIDRR
;
A
#
# COMPACT_ATOMS: atom_id res chain seq x y z
N MET A 1 -49.81 43.15 18.87
CA MET A 1 -51.03 42.55 18.34
C MET A 1 -50.77 42.11 16.94
N SER A 2 -50.73 40.88 16.64
CA SER A 2 -51.48 40.08 15.69
C SER A 2 -50.80 38.73 15.55
N LYS A 3 -51.42 37.68 16.11
CA LYS A 3 -51.04 36.27 15.96
C LYS A 3 -51.58 35.80 14.61
N SER A 4 -50.69 35.37 13.69
CA SER A 4 -51.13 34.63 12.51
C SER A 4 -51.16 33.13 12.85
N LYS A 5 -52.34 32.55 12.77
CA LYS A 5 -52.63 31.12 12.93
C LYS A 5 -52.06 30.36 11.75
N SER A 6 -51.15 29.39 12.02
CA SER A 6 -50.73 28.39 11.03
C SER A 6 -51.89 27.41 10.78
N LYS A 7 -52.22 27.22 9.51
CA LYS A 7 -53.21 26.23 9.06
C LYS A 7 -52.75 24.82 9.39
N SER A 8 -53.61 24.07 10.11
CA SER A 8 -53.47 22.63 10.37
C SER A 8 -53.41 21.84 9.06
N GLY A 9 -52.26 21.21 8.78
CA GLY A 9 -52.18 20.20 7.75
C GLY A 9 -53.08 19.01 8.09
N LYS A 10 -53.99 18.63 7.20
CA LYS A 10 -54.79 17.40 7.30
C LYS A 10 -53.81 16.22 7.41
N GLN A 11 -53.82 15.52 8.54
CA GLN A 11 -53.20 14.19 8.64
C GLN A 11 -53.93 13.28 7.63
N VAL A 12 -53.24 12.93 6.55
CA VAL A 12 -53.64 11.86 5.65
C VAL A 12 -53.46 10.57 6.44
N GLY A 13 -54.57 9.88 6.72
CA GLY A 13 -54.54 8.58 7.38
C GLY A 13 -53.69 7.57 6.60
N PRO A 14 -53.21 6.52 7.24
CA PRO A 14 -52.38 5.54 6.57
C PRO A 14 -53.11 4.92 5.37
N ARG A 15 -52.46 4.90 4.21
CA ARG A 15 -53.06 4.32 3.00
C ARG A 15 -53.49 2.87 3.22
N PRO A 16 -54.56 2.39 2.57
CA PRO A 16 -55.03 1.00 2.67
C PRO A 16 -53.94 0.02 2.27
N TRP A 17 -53.96 -1.17 2.82
CA TRP A 17 -53.11 -2.28 2.42
C TRP A 17 -53.63 -2.86 1.10
N THR A 18 -52.73 -3.13 0.15
CA THR A 18 -53.08 -3.85 -1.06
C THR A 18 -52.96 -5.36 -0.79
N GLU A 19 -53.73 -6.16 -1.53
CA GLU A 19 -53.67 -7.62 -1.46
C GLU A 19 -52.25 -8.14 -1.68
N HIS A 20 -51.53 -7.54 -2.59
CA HIS A 20 -50.13 -7.85 -2.87
C HIS A 20 -49.23 -7.63 -1.64
N GLU A 21 -49.37 -6.49 -0.96
CA GLU A 21 -48.60 -6.20 0.28
C GLU A 21 -48.92 -7.22 1.39
N GLU A 22 -50.17 -7.64 1.50
CA GLU A 22 -50.61 -8.60 2.50
C GLU A 22 -50.00 -9.97 2.25
N ILE A 23 -50.01 -10.45 1.02
CA ILE A 23 -49.45 -11.75 0.61
C ILE A 23 -47.92 -11.72 0.80
N MET A 24 -47.26 -10.65 0.44
CA MET A 24 -45.81 -10.48 0.68
C MET A 24 -45.47 -10.49 2.17
N LEU A 25 -46.21 -9.74 2.97
CA LEU A 25 -46.01 -9.71 4.42
C LEU A 25 -46.20 -11.11 5.01
N TYR A 26 -47.19 -11.86 4.57
CA TYR A 26 -47.41 -13.25 4.99
C TYR A 26 -46.23 -14.14 4.61
N SER A 27 -45.85 -14.13 3.33
CA SER A 27 -44.76 -14.98 2.84
C SER A 27 -43.44 -14.76 3.59
N MET A 28 -43.07 -13.50 3.78
CA MET A 28 -41.83 -13.16 4.46
C MET A 28 -41.82 -13.52 5.95
N ARG A 29 -42.99 -13.42 6.62
CA ARG A 29 -43.07 -13.83 8.03
C ARG A 29 -43.02 -15.34 8.21
N GLU A 30 -43.65 -16.11 7.33
CA GLU A 30 -43.54 -17.58 7.33
C GLU A 30 -42.13 -18.07 6.98
N ASP A 31 -41.33 -17.26 6.25
CA ASP A 31 -39.91 -17.51 6.00
C ASP A 31 -39.01 -16.99 7.16
N GLY A 32 -39.59 -16.53 8.27
CA GLY A 32 -38.87 -16.13 9.49
C GLY A 32 -38.25 -14.74 9.43
N ILE A 33 -38.52 -13.94 8.40
CA ILE A 33 -37.93 -12.59 8.25
C ILE A 33 -38.46 -11.64 9.33
N PRO A 34 -37.60 -10.93 10.07
CA PRO A 34 -38.02 -9.98 11.10
C PRO A 34 -38.84 -8.80 10.51
N TYR A 35 -39.86 -8.33 11.22
CA TYR A 35 -40.68 -7.19 10.78
C TYR A 35 -39.89 -5.92 10.47
N ARG A 36 -38.76 -5.69 11.14
CA ARG A 36 -37.88 -4.55 10.88
C ARG A 36 -37.32 -4.57 9.44
N ILE A 37 -36.95 -5.75 8.93
CA ILE A 37 -36.45 -5.94 7.58
C ILE A 37 -37.60 -5.83 6.59
N ILE A 38 -38.75 -6.44 6.86
CA ILE A 38 -39.93 -6.36 6.02
C ILE A 38 -40.37 -4.91 5.83
N SER A 39 -40.44 -4.15 6.93
CA SER A 39 -40.80 -2.75 6.95
C SER A 39 -39.87 -1.86 6.12
N SER A 40 -38.54 -2.07 6.22
CA SER A 40 -37.56 -1.22 5.54
C SER A 40 -37.36 -1.52 4.06
N GLU A 41 -37.60 -2.77 3.65
CA GLU A 41 -37.21 -3.21 2.30
C GLU A 41 -38.35 -3.27 1.29
N LEU A 42 -39.58 -3.52 1.76
CA LEU A 42 -40.69 -3.80 0.85
C LEU A 42 -41.88 -2.85 0.98
N PHE A 43 -42.07 -2.22 2.13
CA PHE A 43 -43.25 -1.38 2.37
C PHE A 43 -42.84 -0.04 2.97
N ASP A 44 -43.38 1.03 2.44
CA ASP A 44 -43.33 2.34 3.09
C ASP A 44 -44.30 2.35 4.30
N ARG A 45 -44.06 1.46 5.25
CA ARG A 45 -44.91 1.16 6.42
C ARG A 45 -44.03 1.05 7.66
N SER A 46 -44.59 1.43 8.81
CA SER A 46 -43.86 1.21 10.07
C SER A 46 -43.84 -0.27 10.49
N VAL A 47 -42.84 -0.65 11.28
CA VAL A 47 -42.74 -2.00 11.86
C VAL A 47 -44.01 -2.38 12.59
N SER A 48 -44.56 -1.48 13.40
CA SER A 48 -45.80 -1.68 14.17
C SER A 48 -47.03 -1.90 13.26
N ALA A 49 -47.10 -1.22 12.10
CA ALA A 49 -48.18 -1.41 11.11
C ALA A 49 -48.10 -2.81 10.49
N CYS A 50 -46.93 -3.28 10.13
CA CYS A 50 -46.72 -4.64 9.60
C CYS A 50 -47.12 -5.71 10.63
N GLU A 51 -46.69 -5.55 11.87
CA GLU A 51 -47.00 -6.48 12.96
C GLU A 51 -48.51 -6.56 13.24
N LYS A 52 -49.18 -5.41 13.36
CA LYS A 52 -50.62 -5.31 13.58
C LYS A 52 -51.41 -5.93 12.44
N LYS A 53 -51.03 -5.66 11.20
CA LYS A 53 -51.70 -6.21 10.01
C LYS A 53 -51.55 -7.74 9.94
N TYR A 54 -50.37 -8.27 10.21
CA TYR A 54 -50.13 -9.70 10.23
C TYR A 54 -50.98 -10.39 11.28
N ARG A 55 -50.99 -9.92 12.53
CA ARG A 55 -51.77 -10.55 13.62
C ARG A 55 -53.27 -10.49 13.41
N ASN A 56 -53.78 -9.33 13.02
CA ASN A 56 -55.24 -9.08 13.07
C ASN A 56 -55.98 -9.46 11.78
N THR A 57 -55.27 -9.57 10.65
CA THR A 57 -55.91 -9.83 9.35
C THR A 57 -55.35 -11.07 8.70
N ILE A 58 -54.03 -11.16 8.56
CA ILE A 58 -53.37 -12.19 7.79
C ILE A 58 -53.39 -13.54 8.54
N TRP A 59 -53.07 -13.54 9.83
CA TRP A 59 -53.04 -14.74 10.63
C TRP A 59 -54.46 -15.37 10.78
N VAL A 60 -55.46 -14.57 10.85
CA VAL A 60 -56.87 -15.04 10.94
C VAL A 60 -57.33 -15.70 9.62
N ASN A 61 -56.80 -15.23 8.48
CA ASN A 61 -57.16 -15.77 7.14
C ASN A 61 -56.03 -16.64 6.57
N LYS A 62 -55.25 -17.30 7.40
CA LYS A 62 -54.11 -18.10 7.00
C LYS A 62 -54.34 -19.08 5.85
N PRO A 63 -55.46 -19.83 5.78
CA PRO A 63 -55.71 -20.75 4.67
C PRO A 63 -55.76 -20.12 3.30
N PHE A 64 -56.23 -18.86 3.21
CA PHE A 64 -56.27 -18.10 1.96
C PHE A 64 -54.85 -17.75 1.50
N TYR A 65 -54.01 -17.32 2.44
CA TYR A 65 -52.64 -16.95 2.12
C TYR A 65 -51.71 -18.14 1.83
N ASP A 66 -51.96 -19.30 2.42
CA ASP A 66 -51.20 -20.52 2.17
C ASP A 66 -51.38 -21.05 0.73
N THR A 67 -52.57 -20.94 0.16
CA THR A 67 -52.85 -21.35 -1.24
C THR A 67 -52.17 -20.46 -2.26
N THR A 68 -52.05 -19.20 -1.96
CA THR A 68 -51.47 -18.19 -2.89
C THR A 68 -49.92 -18.09 -2.75
N ARG A 69 -49.37 -18.56 -1.64
CA ARG A 69 -47.95 -18.43 -1.29
C ARG A 69 -47.02 -19.08 -2.31
N HIS A 70 -47.36 -20.26 -2.80
CA HIS A 70 -46.47 -21.03 -3.67
C HIS A 70 -46.21 -20.34 -5.00
N THR A 71 -47.26 -19.76 -5.61
CA THR A 71 -47.19 -19.07 -6.92
C THR A 71 -46.40 -17.79 -6.83
N ILE A 72 -46.50 -17.07 -5.70
CA ILE A 72 -45.87 -15.77 -5.50
C ILE A 72 -44.42 -15.93 -5.06
N LYS A 73 -44.08 -17.01 -4.30
CA LYS A 73 -42.70 -17.26 -3.83
C LYS A 73 -41.73 -17.43 -5.01
N GLU A 74 -42.15 -18.10 -6.06
CA GLU A 74 -41.37 -18.28 -7.30
C GLU A 74 -41.17 -16.95 -8.03
N GLY A 75 -42.22 -16.14 -8.17
CA GLY A 75 -42.15 -14.82 -8.82
C GLY A 75 -41.26 -13.83 -8.05
N LEU A 76 -41.39 -13.79 -6.71
CA LEU A 76 -40.57 -12.92 -5.86
C LEU A 76 -39.11 -13.31 -5.84
N LYS A 77 -38.81 -14.61 -5.78
CA LYS A 77 -37.45 -15.11 -5.84
C LYS A 77 -36.78 -14.73 -7.15
N LYS A 78 -37.50 -14.85 -8.26
CA LYS A 78 -37.03 -14.45 -9.59
C LYS A 78 -36.76 -12.95 -9.68
N ALA A 79 -37.71 -12.12 -9.23
CA ALA A 79 -37.56 -10.66 -9.22
C ALA A 79 -36.43 -10.17 -8.28
N TYR A 80 -36.26 -10.83 -7.13
CA TYR A 80 -35.18 -10.53 -6.20
C TYR A 80 -33.80 -10.88 -6.76
N ILE A 81 -33.67 -12.04 -7.39
CA ILE A 81 -32.43 -12.47 -8.07
C ILE A 81 -32.09 -11.49 -9.22
N GLU A 82 -33.09 -11.14 -10.03
CA GLU A 82 -32.92 -10.18 -11.13
C GLU A 82 -32.49 -8.79 -10.63
N ARG A 83 -33.06 -8.32 -9.52
CA ARG A 83 -32.66 -7.05 -8.88
C ARG A 83 -31.23 -7.11 -8.33
N LEU A 84 -30.82 -8.22 -7.69
CA LEU A 84 -29.46 -8.40 -7.20
C LEU A 84 -28.45 -8.48 -8.34
N THR A 85 -28.80 -9.16 -9.42
CA THR A 85 -27.98 -9.24 -10.63
C THR A 85 -27.78 -7.86 -11.23
N ASN A 86 -28.85 -7.11 -11.43
CA ASN A 86 -28.81 -5.74 -11.94
C ASN A 86 -28.00 -4.77 -11.04
N LEU A 87 -28.07 -4.92 -9.71
CA LEU A 87 -27.26 -4.13 -8.77
C LEU A 87 -25.78 -4.52 -8.83
N ARG A 88 -25.50 -5.82 -8.96
CA ARG A 88 -24.14 -6.33 -9.13
C ARG A 88 -23.55 -5.82 -10.44
N ASP A 89 -24.29 -5.89 -11.54
CA ASP A 89 -23.85 -5.45 -12.86
C ASP A 89 -23.60 -3.93 -12.89
N LYS A 90 -24.47 -3.15 -12.26
CA LYS A 90 -24.26 -1.69 -12.11
C LYS A 90 -23.02 -1.38 -11.28
N ARG A 91 -22.80 -2.06 -10.16
CA ARG A 91 -21.59 -1.87 -9.34
C ARG A 91 -20.31 -2.26 -10.11
N THR A 92 -20.36 -3.37 -10.84
CA THR A 92 -19.24 -3.84 -11.67
C THR A 92 -18.96 -2.84 -12.80
N ALA A 93 -20.00 -2.32 -13.48
CA ALA A 93 -19.85 -1.32 -14.52
C ALA A 93 -19.26 0.00 -13.99
N VAL A 94 -19.75 0.49 -12.84
CA VAL A 94 -19.20 1.69 -12.20
C VAL A 94 -17.76 1.50 -11.77
N SER A 95 -17.42 0.32 -11.22
CA SER A 95 -16.04 -0.01 -10.83
C SER A 95 -15.11 -0.05 -12.05
N LYS A 96 -15.57 -0.66 -13.16
CA LYS A 96 -14.81 -0.73 -14.41
C LYS A 96 -14.57 0.66 -15.00
N VAL A 97 -15.62 1.52 -15.07
CA VAL A 97 -15.46 2.90 -15.56
C VAL A 97 -14.51 3.71 -14.68
N LYS A 98 -14.57 3.55 -13.36
CA LYS A 98 -13.60 4.20 -12.46
C LYS A 98 -12.18 3.72 -12.72
N ALA A 99 -11.98 2.42 -12.89
CA ALA A 99 -10.67 1.84 -13.20
C ALA A 99 -10.11 2.35 -14.55
N ASP A 100 -10.96 2.44 -15.58
CA ASP A 100 -10.58 2.96 -16.89
C ASP A 100 -10.19 4.46 -16.82
N ILE A 101 -10.96 5.28 -16.08
CA ILE A 101 -10.66 6.72 -15.87
C ILE A 101 -9.33 6.88 -15.11
N ILE A 102 -9.09 6.06 -14.09
CA ILE A 102 -7.82 6.08 -13.33
C ILE A 102 -6.69 5.65 -14.25
N GLY A 103 -6.87 4.58 -15.03
CA GLY A 103 -5.88 4.10 -16.00
C GLY A 103 -5.49 5.18 -17.01
N ASP A 104 -6.46 5.86 -17.60
CA ASP A 104 -6.21 6.95 -18.56
C ASP A 104 -5.47 8.14 -17.93
N ARG A 105 -5.80 8.50 -16.69
CA ARG A 105 -5.11 9.57 -15.96
C ARG A 105 -3.66 9.20 -15.66
N ILE A 106 -3.42 7.95 -15.23
CA ILE A 106 -2.09 7.42 -14.97
C ILE A 106 -1.24 7.47 -16.25
N VAL A 107 -1.78 6.97 -17.36
CA VAL A 107 -1.05 6.98 -18.65
C VAL A 107 -0.68 8.41 -19.05
N ARG A 108 -1.63 9.35 -19.00
CA ARG A 108 -1.36 10.76 -19.33
C ARG A 108 -0.34 11.42 -18.41
N ALA A 109 -0.41 11.14 -17.11
CA ALA A 109 0.55 11.70 -16.14
C ALA A 109 1.97 11.18 -16.42
N VAL A 110 2.12 9.89 -16.74
CA VAL A 110 3.43 9.30 -17.07
C VAL A 110 3.96 9.77 -18.44
N GLU A 111 3.07 9.94 -19.42
CA GLU A 111 3.45 10.51 -20.73
C GLU A 111 3.91 11.98 -20.61
N ALA A 112 3.34 12.72 -19.67
CA ALA A 112 3.70 14.10 -19.39
C ALA A 112 5.04 14.24 -18.64
N LEU A 113 5.55 13.17 -18.01
CA LEU A 113 6.85 13.21 -17.34
C LEU A 113 7.96 13.44 -18.37
N PRO A 114 8.94 14.32 -18.10
CA PRO A 114 10.04 14.57 -19.01
C PRO A 114 10.82 13.28 -19.28
N ARG A 115 11.15 13.05 -20.55
CA ARG A 115 11.99 11.89 -20.93
C ARG A 115 13.40 12.07 -20.39
N VAL A 116 13.94 11.02 -19.76
CA VAL A 116 15.31 11.01 -19.27
C VAL A 116 16.27 11.11 -20.45
N PRO A 117 17.11 12.16 -20.54
CA PRO A 117 18.13 12.22 -21.59
C PRO A 117 19.17 11.12 -21.38
N ALA A 118 19.76 10.62 -22.46
CA ALA A 118 20.85 9.64 -22.36
C ALA A 118 22.02 10.25 -21.57
N PRO A 119 22.47 9.61 -20.47
CA PRO A 119 23.48 10.19 -19.61
C PRO A 119 24.84 10.31 -20.31
N ARG A 120 25.56 11.40 -20.00
CA ARG A 120 26.93 11.63 -20.48
C ARG A 120 27.87 10.55 -19.92
N LYS A 121 28.87 10.15 -20.71
CA LYS A 121 29.88 9.15 -20.30
C LYS A 121 30.70 9.67 -19.11
N THR A 122 30.71 8.93 -18.01
CA THR A 122 31.57 9.23 -16.85
C THR A 122 33.04 8.98 -17.19
N ARG A 123 33.90 9.97 -16.91
CA ARG A 123 35.37 9.78 -16.99
C ARG A 123 35.89 9.44 -15.59
N ARG A 124 36.16 8.15 -15.34
CA ARG A 124 36.87 7.72 -14.12
C ARG A 124 38.28 7.28 -14.46
N LYS A 125 39.25 7.57 -13.54
CA LYS A 125 40.61 7.03 -13.59
C LYS A 125 40.56 5.52 -13.33
N HIS A 126 41.34 4.74 -14.10
CA HIS A 126 41.48 3.31 -13.89
C HIS A 126 42.21 3.05 -12.56
N LEU A 127 41.52 2.53 -11.55
CA LEU A 127 42.08 1.92 -10.36
C LEU A 127 42.39 0.45 -10.61
N LYS A 128 43.28 -0.15 -9.82
CA LYS A 128 43.73 -1.56 -9.98
C LYS A 128 42.54 -2.52 -9.86
N LYS A 129 42.50 -3.56 -10.68
CA LYS A 129 41.43 -4.59 -10.75
C LYS A 129 41.06 -5.28 -9.42
N ASP A 130 41.97 -5.25 -8.43
CA ASP A 130 41.80 -5.95 -7.16
C ASP A 130 40.95 -5.20 -6.11
N HIS A 131 40.46 -4.02 -6.46
CA HIS A 131 39.67 -3.17 -5.56
C HIS A 131 38.34 -2.81 -6.23
N ILE A 132 37.58 -3.81 -6.68
CA ILE A 132 36.27 -3.61 -7.28
C ILE A 132 35.20 -3.98 -6.25
N GLU A 133 34.30 -3.06 -5.96
CA GLU A 133 33.10 -3.29 -5.15
C GLU A 133 31.86 -2.77 -5.88
N ASP A 134 30.73 -3.38 -5.61
CA ASP A 134 29.43 -2.81 -5.97
C ASP A 134 28.89 -2.05 -4.74
N VAL A 135 27.98 -1.12 -5.01
CA VAL A 135 27.32 -0.35 -3.96
C VAL A 135 25.87 -0.83 -3.86
N GLY A 136 25.42 -1.12 -2.64
CA GLY A 136 24.02 -1.35 -2.33
C GLY A 136 23.42 -0.13 -1.63
N ILE A 137 22.23 0.29 -2.01
CA ILE A 137 21.42 1.27 -1.28
C ILE A 137 20.02 0.73 -1.09
N ILE A 138 19.49 0.85 0.11
CA ILE A 138 18.12 0.45 0.42
C ILE A 138 17.24 1.68 0.43
N ILE A 139 16.07 1.59 -0.20
CA ILE A 139 15.03 2.61 -0.23
C ILE A 139 13.73 1.93 0.21
N SER A 140 13.15 2.38 1.32
CA SER A 140 11.87 1.87 1.80
C SER A 140 11.15 2.86 2.69
N ASP A 141 9.91 2.58 2.96
CA ASP A 141 9.12 3.27 3.98
C ASP A 141 9.10 4.79 3.74
N CYS A 142 8.85 5.16 2.47
CA CYS A 142 8.72 6.56 2.05
C CYS A 142 7.41 7.17 2.53
N HIS A 143 6.31 6.40 2.55
CA HIS A 143 4.98 6.81 2.99
C HIS A 143 4.56 8.18 2.41
N ILE A 144 4.76 8.35 1.11
CA ILE A 144 4.35 9.58 0.40
C ILE A 144 2.85 9.77 0.57
N GLY A 145 2.45 10.98 0.99
CA GLY A 145 1.07 11.32 1.30
C GLY A 145 0.71 11.27 2.78
N GLN A 146 1.61 10.77 3.64
CA GLN A 146 1.48 10.93 5.08
C GLN A 146 1.83 12.37 5.49
N GLU A 147 1.02 12.93 6.41
CA GLU A 147 1.24 14.29 6.93
C GLU A 147 0.96 14.34 8.42
N PHE A 148 1.90 14.88 9.18
CA PHE A 148 1.75 15.22 10.60
C PHE A 148 2.73 16.31 11.01
N SER A 149 2.34 17.06 12.01
CA SER A 149 3.09 18.22 12.54
C SER A 149 3.95 17.87 13.75
N LEU A 150 4.89 18.75 14.07
CA LEU A 150 5.69 18.67 15.30
C LEU A 150 4.83 18.69 16.57
N GLU A 151 3.73 19.44 16.55
CA GLU A 151 2.81 19.52 17.70
C GLU A 151 2.19 18.16 18.01
N GLU A 152 1.73 17.44 16.96
CA GLU A 152 1.11 16.11 17.09
C GLU A 152 2.08 15.05 17.61
N THR A 153 3.37 15.23 17.40
CA THR A 153 4.42 14.31 17.88
C THR A 153 5.11 14.77 19.17
N GLY A 154 4.67 15.90 19.75
CA GLY A 154 5.35 16.47 20.90
C GLY A 154 6.78 16.96 20.62
N GLY A 155 7.07 17.35 19.39
CA GLY A 155 8.38 17.87 18.95
C GLY A 155 9.35 16.80 18.46
N LEU A 156 8.93 15.53 18.34
CA LEU A 156 9.81 14.41 17.97
C LEU A 156 9.94 14.21 16.47
N GLY A 157 8.98 14.69 15.67
CA GLY A 157 9.05 14.59 14.21
C GLY A 157 7.93 15.36 13.51
N GLU A 158 8.14 15.64 12.25
CA GLU A 158 7.16 16.17 11.32
C GLU A 158 7.37 15.53 9.95
N TYR A 159 6.30 15.40 9.17
CA TYR A 159 6.36 14.83 7.84
C TYR A 159 5.29 15.40 6.93
N ASN A 160 5.65 15.64 5.68
CA ASN A 160 4.80 16.00 4.57
C ASN A 160 5.60 15.84 3.26
N LEU A 161 4.98 16.13 2.12
CA LEU A 161 5.60 15.97 0.81
C LEU A 161 6.88 16.82 0.64
N ASP A 162 6.90 18.06 1.13
CA ASP A 162 8.07 18.93 0.99
C ASP A 162 9.25 18.41 1.81
N ILE A 163 8.97 17.89 3.00
CA ILE A 163 9.97 17.24 3.86
C ILE A 163 10.49 15.98 3.19
N PHE A 164 9.61 15.16 2.59
CA PHE A 164 10.03 14.00 1.82
C PHE A 164 10.99 14.39 0.68
N LYS A 165 10.64 15.38 -0.13
CA LYS A 165 11.49 15.85 -1.24
C LYS A 165 12.88 16.30 -0.76
N LYS A 166 12.96 17.06 0.32
CA LYS A 166 14.24 17.46 0.94
C LYS A 166 15.04 16.26 1.46
N ARG A 167 14.36 15.25 2.03
CA ARG A 167 15.02 14.02 2.48
C ARG A 167 15.55 13.18 1.32
N VAL A 168 14.87 13.18 0.16
CA VAL A 168 15.38 12.58 -1.08
C VAL A 168 16.67 13.30 -1.53
N GLU A 169 16.69 14.62 -1.52
CA GLU A 169 17.91 15.40 -1.84
C GLU A 169 19.05 15.08 -0.87
N ASN A 170 18.78 15.02 0.44
CA ASN A 170 19.79 14.66 1.44
C ASN A 170 20.32 13.23 1.23
N LEU A 171 19.45 12.28 0.84
CA LEU A 171 19.87 10.92 0.49
C LEU A 171 20.80 10.92 -0.71
N GLN A 172 20.46 11.66 -1.76
CA GLN A 172 21.26 11.73 -2.98
C GLN A 172 22.64 12.34 -2.71
N TYR A 173 22.71 13.45 -1.99
CA TYR A 173 23.97 14.09 -1.63
C TYR A 173 24.82 13.22 -0.70
N GLY A 174 24.23 12.71 0.38
CA GLY A 174 24.95 11.86 1.32
C GLY A 174 25.49 10.57 0.68
N ALA A 175 24.70 9.94 -0.19
CA ALA A 175 25.16 8.78 -0.95
C ALA A 175 26.30 9.15 -1.92
N THR A 176 26.22 10.31 -2.57
CA THR A 176 27.28 10.79 -3.47
C THR A 176 28.58 11.02 -2.74
N ASP A 177 28.55 11.70 -1.60
CA ASP A 177 29.73 11.99 -0.77
C ASP A 177 30.43 10.67 -0.34
N ILE A 178 29.63 9.67 0.07
CA ILE A 178 30.17 8.35 0.45
C ILE A 178 30.82 7.65 -0.76
N VAL A 179 30.16 7.70 -1.92
CA VAL A 179 30.73 7.09 -3.14
C VAL A 179 32.04 7.80 -3.54
N GLU A 180 32.08 9.12 -3.46
CA GLU A 180 33.30 9.89 -3.73
C GLU A 180 34.43 9.51 -2.78
N LEU A 181 34.15 9.38 -1.48
CA LEU A 181 35.11 8.94 -0.46
C LEU A 181 35.66 7.57 -0.79
N HIS A 182 34.81 6.56 -1.02
CA HIS A 182 35.21 5.21 -1.28
C HIS A 182 35.86 5.04 -2.67
N SER A 183 35.48 5.85 -3.66
CA SER A 183 36.06 5.80 -5.01
C SER A 183 37.53 6.21 -5.07
N GLN A 184 38.10 6.74 -3.98
CA GLN A 184 39.55 6.96 -3.86
C GLN A 184 40.33 5.65 -3.78
N MET A 185 39.70 4.59 -3.23
CA MET A 185 40.35 3.27 -3.00
C MET A 185 39.73 2.15 -3.84
N TYR A 186 38.46 2.28 -4.24
CA TYR A 186 37.69 1.24 -4.92
C TYR A 186 37.14 1.71 -6.26
N VAL A 187 36.98 0.77 -7.19
CA VAL A 187 36.19 0.96 -8.40
C VAL A 187 34.74 0.62 -8.08
N LEU A 188 33.85 1.62 -8.09
CA LEU A 188 32.45 1.51 -7.74
C LEU A 188 31.60 1.75 -9.01
N ASP A 189 31.50 0.76 -9.90
CA ASP A 189 30.87 0.92 -11.20
C ASP A 189 29.37 0.59 -11.21
N THR A 190 28.91 -0.28 -10.28
CA THR A 190 27.54 -0.78 -10.21
C THR A 190 26.85 -0.35 -8.93
N LEU A 191 25.65 0.19 -9.06
CA LEU A 191 24.74 0.46 -7.93
C LEU A 191 23.58 -0.55 -7.94
N HIS A 192 23.36 -1.20 -6.81
CA HIS A 192 22.19 -2.04 -6.52
C HIS A 192 21.21 -1.24 -5.66
N ILE A 193 20.03 -0.93 -6.19
CA ILE A 193 18.95 -0.26 -5.46
C ILE A 193 17.97 -1.33 -4.99
N PHE A 194 17.87 -1.52 -3.67
CA PHE A 194 16.89 -2.39 -3.02
C PHE A 194 15.68 -1.54 -2.60
N CYS A 195 14.64 -1.52 -3.42
CA CYS A 195 13.41 -0.79 -3.13
C CYS A 195 12.41 -1.73 -2.46
N LEU A 196 12.25 -1.58 -1.13
CA LEU A 196 11.58 -2.58 -0.29
C LEU A 196 10.10 -2.27 -0.03
N GLY A 197 9.49 -1.37 -0.78
CA GLY A 197 8.06 -1.07 -0.64
C GLY A 197 7.74 0.05 0.35
N ASP A 198 6.44 0.20 0.59
CA ASP A 198 5.85 1.30 1.35
C ASP A 198 6.29 2.68 0.82
N ILE A 199 6.30 2.79 -0.52
CA ILE A 199 6.57 4.06 -1.22
C ILE A 199 5.41 5.02 -0.99
N VAL A 200 4.17 4.52 -1.06
CA VAL A 200 2.96 5.29 -0.78
C VAL A 200 2.50 5.09 0.67
N ALA A 201 1.84 6.09 1.26
CA ALA A 201 1.18 5.95 2.55
C ALA A 201 -0.09 5.07 2.46
N GLY A 202 -0.62 4.90 1.25
CA GLY A 202 -1.76 4.04 0.97
C GLY A 202 -3.09 4.76 0.89
N MET A 203 -4.19 4.00 1.00
CA MET A 203 -5.56 4.49 0.94
C MET A 203 -6.23 4.42 2.31
N ASN A 204 -7.05 5.40 2.64
CA ASN A 204 -7.76 5.50 3.93
C ASN A 204 -8.58 4.26 4.31
N ASP A 205 -9.11 3.54 3.33
CA ASP A 205 -10.01 2.39 3.55
C ASP A 205 -9.30 1.03 3.44
N VAL A 206 -8.00 1.02 3.12
CA VAL A 206 -7.29 -0.21 2.76
C VAL A 206 -5.89 -0.20 3.36
N GLY A 207 -5.71 -0.95 4.44
CA GLY A 207 -4.38 -1.29 4.95
C GLY A 207 -3.60 -0.21 5.70
N ALA A 208 -4.02 1.05 5.68
CA ALA A 208 -3.37 2.11 6.45
C ALA A 208 -3.74 2.03 7.94
N TRP A 209 -2.73 1.89 8.80
CA TRP A 209 -2.93 1.83 10.26
C TRP A 209 -3.36 3.16 10.86
N SER A 210 -3.10 4.28 10.16
CA SER A 210 -3.44 5.62 10.60
C SER A 210 -3.99 6.46 9.44
N PRO A 211 -5.18 6.14 8.95
CA PRO A 211 -5.76 6.82 7.77
C PRO A 211 -5.96 8.32 7.96
N ILE A 212 -6.11 8.78 9.20
CA ILE A 212 -6.28 10.22 9.51
C ILE A 212 -5.05 11.07 9.18
N TYR A 213 -3.88 10.45 9.02
CA TYR A 213 -2.64 11.14 8.65
C TYR A 213 -2.32 11.05 7.17
N ILE A 214 -3.23 10.51 6.34
CA ILE A 214 -3.08 10.50 4.88
C ILE A 214 -3.82 11.71 4.32
N ASN A 215 -3.08 12.70 3.84
CA ASN A 215 -3.64 13.97 3.33
C ASN A 215 -3.51 14.13 1.81
N MET A 216 -3.10 13.07 1.11
CA MET A 216 -2.92 13.08 -0.34
C MET A 216 -3.64 11.91 -0.99
N PRO A 217 -4.43 12.12 -2.08
CA PRO A 217 -5.02 11.04 -2.85
C PRO A 217 -3.98 10.03 -3.34
N ILE A 218 -4.32 8.75 -3.36
CA ILE A 218 -3.40 7.67 -3.72
C ILE A 218 -2.75 7.86 -5.10
N PHE A 219 -3.48 8.40 -6.05
CA PHE A 219 -2.96 8.68 -7.38
C PHE A 219 -1.81 9.71 -7.35
N GLU A 220 -1.94 10.76 -6.54
CA GLU A 220 -0.92 11.78 -6.38
C GLU A 220 0.31 11.22 -5.65
N GLN A 221 0.10 10.40 -4.60
CA GLN A 221 1.18 9.67 -3.94
C GLN A 221 1.98 8.81 -4.93
N PHE A 222 1.28 8.10 -5.80
CA PHE A 222 1.87 7.25 -6.83
C PHE A 222 2.71 8.08 -7.83
N VAL A 223 2.20 9.19 -8.33
CA VAL A 223 2.91 10.07 -9.27
C VAL A 223 4.18 10.64 -8.65
N GLU A 224 4.08 11.13 -7.41
CA GLU A 224 5.25 11.63 -6.66
C GLU A 224 6.27 10.53 -6.40
N GLY A 225 5.82 9.29 -6.12
CA GLY A 225 6.70 8.13 -5.95
C GLY A 225 7.46 7.76 -7.21
N VAL A 226 6.79 7.73 -8.36
CA VAL A 226 7.44 7.48 -9.66
C VAL A 226 8.46 8.58 -9.97
N ASP A 227 8.11 9.85 -9.76
CA ASP A 227 8.99 10.97 -10.04
C ASP A 227 10.22 10.97 -9.12
N ALA A 228 10.04 10.79 -7.82
CA ALA A 228 11.12 10.75 -6.85
C ALA A 228 12.13 9.63 -7.15
N LEU A 229 11.65 8.40 -7.35
CA LEU A 229 12.52 7.26 -7.68
C LEU A 229 13.22 7.45 -9.03
N ALA A 230 12.54 8.02 -10.01
CA ALA A 230 13.15 8.29 -11.30
C ALA A 230 14.27 9.31 -11.19
N ARG A 231 14.07 10.43 -10.46
CA ARG A 231 15.11 11.43 -10.23
C ARG A 231 16.31 10.86 -9.48
N MET A 232 16.10 9.99 -8.50
CA MET A 232 17.19 9.29 -7.83
C MET A 232 18.00 8.44 -8.80
N ILE A 233 17.35 7.64 -9.65
CA ILE A 233 18.01 6.83 -10.68
C ILE A 233 18.77 7.71 -11.67
N GLU A 234 18.16 8.81 -12.14
CA GLU A 234 18.79 9.76 -13.05
C GLU A 234 20.06 10.37 -12.45
N HIS A 235 19.99 10.83 -11.19
CA HIS A 235 21.13 11.37 -10.47
C HIS A 235 22.28 10.34 -10.36
N TRP A 236 21.97 9.12 -9.96
CA TRP A 236 23.01 8.09 -9.78
C TRP A 236 23.54 7.52 -11.11
N LEU A 237 22.83 7.66 -12.23
CA LEU A 237 23.37 7.37 -13.56
C LEU A 237 24.51 8.32 -13.98
N GLU A 238 24.65 9.47 -13.35
CA GLU A 238 25.81 10.36 -13.56
C GLU A 238 27.07 9.80 -12.87
N ILE A 239 26.89 8.99 -11.83
CA ILE A 239 27.95 8.46 -10.98
C ILE A 239 28.33 7.03 -11.36
N PHE A 240 27.35 6.13 -11.48
CA PHE A 240 27.54 4.71 -11.74
C PHE A 240 27.41 4.38 -13.23
N LYS A 241 28.13 3.33 -13.68
CA LYS A 241 28.02 2.83 -15.07
C LYS A 241 26.74 2.00 -15.28
N GLU A 242 26.34 1.25 -14.27
CA GLU A 242 25.18 0.37 -14.28
C GLU A 242 24.38 0.55 -12.99
N ILE A 243 23.05 0.50 -13.09
CA ILE A 243 22.13 0.46 -11.96
C ILE A 243 21.28 -0.80 -12.09
N LYS A 244 21.20 -1.58 -11.01
CA LYS A 244 20.32 -2.73 -10.88
C LYS A 244 19.29 -2.43 -9.81
N PHE A 245 18.01 -2.43 -10.18
CA PHE A 245 16.90 -2.12 -9.31
C PHE A 245 16.14 -3.40 -8.93
N TYR A 246 15.97 -3.64 -7.65
CA TYR A 246 15.24 -4.75 -7.07
C TYR A 246 14.03 -4.19 -6.33
N GLY A 247 12.81 -4.53 -6.79
CA GLY A 247 11.57 -3.99 -6.21
C GLY A 247 10.70 -5.06 -5.60
N VAL A 248 10.43 -4.97 -4.30
CA VAL A 248 9.39 -5.69 -3.59
C VAL A 248 8.36 -4.71 -3.05
N TYR A 249 7.11 -5.13 -2.91
CA TYR A 249 6.03 -4.26 -2.46
C TYR A 249 5.78 -4.40 -0.96
N GLY A 250 5.32 -3.31 -0.34
CA GLY A 250 4.99 -3.26 1.07
C GLY A 250 3.48 -3.38 1.36
N ASN A 251 3.12 -3.26 2.62
CA ASN A 251 1.75 -3.43 3.07
C ASN A 251 0.88 -2.17 2.89
N HIS A 252 1.47 -0.99 2.86
CA HIS A 252 0.74 0.26 2.65
C HIS A 252 0.28 0.44 1.19
N GLY A 253 1.03 -0.11 0.25
CA GLY A 253 0.69 -0.06 -1.18
C GLY A 253 -0.48 -0.94 -1.61
N ARG A 254 -1.12 -1.73 -0.74
CA ARG A 254 -2.25 -2.61 -1.11
C ARG A 254 -3.39 -1.82 -1.73
N ALA A 255 -3.90 -2.29 -2.86
CA ALA A 255 -5.06 -1.69 -3.53
C ALA A 255 -6.39 -2.15 -2.93
N SER A 256 -6.38 -3.21 -2.11
CA SER A 256 -7.57 -3.81 -1.48
C SER A 256 -7.22 -4.41 -0.12
N LYS A 257 -8.24 -4.82 0.65
CA LYS A 257 -8.03 -5.49 1.95
C LYS A 257 -7.21 -6.77 1.77
N ARG A 258 -6.32 -7.03 2.74
CA ARG A 258 -5.47 -8.23 2.75
C ARG A 258 -6.27 -9.50 2.45
N GLY A 259 -5.81 -10.29 1.47
CA GLY A 259 -6.43 -11.55 1.07
C GLY A 259 -7.65 -11.43 0.17
N SER A 260 -8.08 -10.21 -0.24
CA SER A 260 -9.19 -10.02 -1.18
C SER A 260 -8.76 -10.03 -2.64
N GLU A 261 -7.49 -9.78 -2.92
CA GLU A 261 -6.87 -9.82 -4.24
C GLU A 261 -5.47 -10.44 -4.17
N LYS A 262 -4.81 -10.59 -5.32
CA LYS A 262 -3.42 -11.06 -5.38
C LYS A 262 -2.51 -10.00 -4.77
N GLU A 263 -1.52 -10.41 -4.01
CA GLU A 263 -0.62 -9.53 -3.25
C GLU A 263 0.08 -8.47 -4.12
N TYR A 264 0.43 -8.81 -5.37
CA TYR A 264 1.05 -7.86 -6.31
C TYR A 264 0.09 -6.81 -6.90
N VAL A 265 -1.22 -6.87 -6.61
CA VAL A 265 -2.16 -5.77 -6.88
C VAL A 265 -1.92 -4.70 -5.84
N ASN A 266 -0.87 -3.93 -6.08
CA ASN A 266 -0.22 -3.08 -5.10
C ASN A 266 0.34 -1.82 -5.79
N TRP A 267 0.21 -0.67 -5.17
CA TRP A 267 0.65 0.60 -5.72
C TRP A 267 2.18 0.72 -5.84
N ASP A 268 2.94 0.09 -4.93
CA ASP A 268 4.40 0.03 -5.06
C ASP A 268 4.79 -0.77 -6.31
N PHE A 269 4.17 -1.95 -6.51
CA PHE A 269 4.40 -2.75 -7.70
C PHE A 269 4.08 -1.96 -8.97
N MET A 270 2.97 -1.21 -8.97
CA MET A 270 2.61 -0.33 -10.09
C MET A 270 3.67 0.76 -10.31
N THR A 271 4.14 1.40 -9.23
CA THR A 271 5.23 2.40 -9.28
C THR A 271 6.46 1.83 -10.00
N TYR A 272 6.87 0.62 -9.65
CA TYR A 272 8.03 -0.03 -10.29
C TYR A 272 7.78 -0.37 -11.77
N GLN A 273 6.57 -0.81 -12.14
CA GLN A 273 6.23 -1.07 -13.55
C GLN A 273 6.33 0.23 -14.39
N PHE A 274 5.93 1.38 -13.83
CA PHE A 274 6.06 2.66 -14.50
C PHE A 274 7.51 3.13 -14.60
N LEU A 275 8.33 2.91 -13.58
CA LEU A 275 9.77 3.14 -13.65
C LEU A 275 10.42 2.29 -14.75
N MET A 276 10.09 1.00 -14.82
CA MET A 276 10.57 0.12 -15.88
C MET A 276 10.21 0.66 -17.27
N SER A 277 8.98 1.15 -17.45
CA SER A 277 8.55 1.78 -18.70
C SER A 277 9.33 3.04 -19.03
N ARG A 278 9.59 3.90 -18.02
CA ARG A 278 10.35 5.16 -18.17
C ARG A 278 11.80 4.91 -18.60
N PHE A 279 12.43 3.89 -18.03
CA PHE A 279 13.83 3.53 -18.33
C PHE A 279 14.00 2.44 -19.39
N LYS A 280 12.93 2.02 -20.08
CA LYS A 280 12.92 0.91 -21.06
C LYS A 280 14.03 0.99 -22.09
N ASN A 281 14.38 2.19 -22.53
CA ASN A 281 15.39 2.42 -23.57
C ASN A 281 16.79 2.73 -23.01
N ASN A 282 16.97 2.64 -21.69
CA ASN A 282 18.26 2.88 -21.05
C ASN A 282 18.92 1.55 -20.66
N PRO A 283 19.91 1.04 -21.43
CA PRO A 283 20.53 -0.26 -21.19
C PRO A 283 21.33 -0.32 -19.88
N ARG A 284 21.61 0.83 -19.27
CA ARG A 284 22.37 0.93 -18.01
C ARG A 284 21.50 0.68 -16.78
N VAL A 285 20.17 0.63 -16.92
CA VAL A 285 19.24 0.36 -15.81
C VAL A 285 18.57 -0.99 -16.03
N LYS A 286 18.77 -1.92 -15.11
CA LYS A 286 18.15 -3.24 -15.12
C LYS A 286 17.21 -3.39 -13.95
N PHE A 287 16.04 -3.95 -14.20
CA PHE A 287 14.99 -4.12 -13.18
C PHE A 287 14.73 -5.60 -12.91
N ASN A 288 14.66 -5.97 -11.64
CA ASN A 288 14.12 -7.23 -11.14
C ASN A 288 12.93 -6.89 -10.21
N VAL A 289 11.71 -6.99 -10.74
CA VAL A 289 10.45 -6.67 -10.04
C VAL A 289 9.48 -7.83 -10.24
N PRO A 290 9.60 -8.90 -9.47
CA PRO A 290 8.74 -10.08 -9.61
C PRO A 290 7.34 -9.83 -9.01
N LYS A 291 6.41 -10.74 -9.30
CA LYS A 291 5.09 -10.77 -8.66
C LYS A 291 5.11 -11.40 -7.27
N THR A 292 6.25 -11.95 -6.86
CA THR A 292 6.47 -12.46 -5.50
C THR A 292 6.77 -11.30 -4.56
N TRP A 293 6.43 -11.45 -3.29
CA TRP A 293 6.73 -10.50 -2.22
C TRP A 293 8.20 -10.56 -1.75
N TRP A 294 9.01 -11.39 -2.38
CA TRP A 294 10.43 -11.58 -2.11
C TRP A 294 11.24 -11.72 -3.41
N ILE A 295 12.53 -11.39 -3.33
CA ILE A 295 13.57 -11.63 -4.35
C ILE A 295 14.69 -12.42 -3.69
N PHE A 296 15.24 -13.39 -4.40
CA PHE A 296 16.47 -14.10 -4.02
C PHE A 296 17.44 -13.96 -5.18
N GLU A 297 18.54 -13.23 -4.95
CA GLU A 297 19.44 -12.80 -6.00
C GLU A 297 20.89 -13.00 -5.57
N GLU A 298 21.76 -13.43 -6.50
CA GLU A 298 23.18 -13.50 -6.28
C GLU A 298 23.87 -12.22 -6.77
N ILE A 299 24.54 -11.52 -5.86
CA ILE A 299 25.28 -10.29 -6.13
C ILE A 299 26.72 -10.50 -5.67
N ARG A 300 27.67 -10.44 -6.59
CA ARG A 300 29.08 -10.66 -6.31
C ARG A 300 29.34 -11.91 -5.45
N SER A 301 28.80 -13.07 -5.89
CA SER A 301 28.95 -14.36 -5.20
C SER A 301 28.35 -14.42 -3.78
N HIS A 302 27.47 -13.47 -3.42
CA HIS A 302 26.73 -13.45 -2.18
C HIS A 302 25.23 -13.46 -2.45
N LYS A 303 24.50 -14.25 -1.69
CA LYS A 303 23.05 -14.45 -1.85
C LYS A 303 22.27 -13.47 -0.98
N PHE A 304 21.43 -12.68 -1.60
CA PHE A 304 20.58 -11.69 -0.97
C PHE A 304 19.12 -12.14 -0.99
N LEU A 305 18.51 -12.23 0.17
CA LEU A 305 17.05 -12.32 0.33
C LEU A 305 16.51 -10.92 0.55
N VAL A 306 15.64 -10.47 -0.35
CA VAL A 306 15.07 -9.12 -0.35
C VAL A 306 13.58 -9.21 -0.07
N VAL A 307 13.11 -8.54 0.98
CA VAL A 307 11.70 -8.55 1.42
C VAL A 307 11.31 -7.19 1.96
N HIS A 308 9.98 -6.90 2.03
CA HIS A 308 9.53 -5.72 2.77
C HIS A 308 9.65 -5.91 4.27
N GLY A 309 9.08 -6.97 4.84
CA GLY A 309 9.18 -7.27 6.27
C GLY A 309 7.85 -7.42 7.02
N ASP A 310 6.72 -7.09 6.43
CA ASP A 310 5.39 -7.17 7.07
C ASP A 310 4.90 -8.61 7.34
N ASP A 311 5.50 -9.60 6.69
CA ASP A 311 5.26 -11.02 6.95
C ASP A 311 6.07 -11.60 8.13
N MET A 312 7.00 -10.82 8.66
CA MET A 312 7.80 -11.16 9.84
C MET A 312 6.97 -10.90 11.10
N ARG A 313 6.27 -11.92 11.59
CA ARG A 313 5.36 -11.80 12.72
C ARG A 313 6.10 -11.55 14.04
N GLY A 314 5.90 -10.38 14.64
CA GLY A 314 6.36 -10.02 15.98
C GLY A 314 6.48 -8.52 16.16
N MET A 315 5.55 -7.91 16.91
CA MET A 315 5.55 -6.45 17.16
C MET A 315 6.59 -5.99 18.20
N SER A 316 7.14 -6.91 19.00
CA SER A 316 8.18 -6.60 19.96
C SER A 316 9.53 -7.04 19.43
N TRP A 317 10.53 -6.18 19.44
CA TRP A 317 11.90 -6.33 18.97
C TRP A 317 12.14 -7.42 17.90
N PRO A 318 12.45 -7.06 16.66
CA PRO A 318 12.38 -7.95 15.49
C PRO A 318 13.36 -9.13 15.45
N ALA A 319 14.38 -9.17 16.33
CA ALA A 319 15.48 -10.13 16.21
C ALA A 319 15.02 -11.60 16.14
N LYS A 320 14.15 -12.03 17.05
CA LYS A 320 13.66 -13.42 17.02
C LYS A 320 12.77 -13.71 15.82
N SER A 321 11.87 -12.78 15.50
CA SER A 321 10.96 -12.91 14.36
C SER A 321 11.70 -12.96 13.03
N LEU A 322 12.77 -12.19 12.91
CA LEU A 322 13.65 -12.17 11.74
C LEU A 322 14.39 -13.50 11.58
N LEU A 323 14.97 -14.04 12.66
CA LEU A 323 15.65 -15.33 12.63
C LEU A 323 14.69 -16.48 12.30
N ASP A 324 13.50 -16.50 12.91
CA ASP A 324 12.46 -17.51 12.62
C ASP A 324 11.97 -17.38 11.16
N PHE A 325 11.85 -16.17 10.63
CA PHE A 325 11.49 -15.91 9.25
C PHE A 325 12.57 -16.40 8.30
N GLU A 326 13.85 -16.03 8.53
CA GLU A 326 14.97 -16.46 7.71
C GLU A 326 15.06 -17.99 7.63
N GLN A 327 14.92 -18.69 8.76
CA GLN A 327 14.93 -20.16 8.79
C GLN A 327 13.80 -20.77 7.93
N LYS A 328 12.60 -20.18 7.97
CA LYS A 328 11.47 -20.61 7.13
C LYS A 328 11.76 -20.38 5.66
N MET A 329 12.29 -19.21 5.31
CA MET A 329 12.64 -18.89 3.93
C MET A 329 13.75 -19.80 3.40
N MET A 330 14.78 -20.11 4.17
CA MET A 330 15.81 -21.08 3.81
C MET A 330 15.22 -22.45 3.48
N THR A 331 14.23 -22.89 4.25
CA THR A 331 13.53 -24.16 3.99
C THR A 331 12.71 -24.11 2.69
N ILE A 332 12.03 -23.00 2.43
CA ILE A 332 11.20 -22.78 1.23
C ILE A 332 12.08 -22.68 -0.02
N LEU A 333 13.11 -21.87 0.04
CA LEU A 333 14.06 -21.62 -1.05
C LEU A 333 15.02 -22.79 -1.29
N ARG A 334 15.19 -23.67 -0.30
CA ARG A 334 16.19 -24.75 -0.27
C ARG A 334 17.62 -24.21 -0.49
N ASP A 335 17.83 -22.99 -0.02
CA ASP A 335 19.08 -22.27 -0.14
C ASP A 335 19.28 -21.30 1.04
N ILE A 336 20.49 -20.86 1.29
CA ILE A 336 20.87 -20.07 2.45
C ILE A 336 21.27 -18.67 1.98
N PRO A 337 20.58 -17.60 2.42
CA PRO A 337 21.02 -16.24 2.15
C PRO A 337 22.26 -15.88 2.99
N ASP A 338 23.22 -15.20 2.39
CA ASP A 338 24.31 -14.56 3.13
C ASP A 338 23.82 -13.25 3.78
N TYR A 339 22.86 -12.59 3.10
CA TYR A 339 22.29 -11.32 3.55
C TYR A 339 20.77 -11.30 3.34
N THR A 340 20.05 -10.88 4.36
CA THR A 340 18.62 -10.54 4.24
C THR A 340 18.47 -9.04 4.38
N VAL A 341 17.79 -8.37 3.43
CA VAL A 341 17.49 -6.94 3.48
C VAL A 341 16.00 -6.73 3.66
N ALA A 342 15.60 -5.92 4.64
CA ALA A 342 14.20 -5.68 5.00
C ALA A 342 13.96 -4.24 5.45
N GLY A 343 12.73 -3.73 5.22
CA GLY A 343 12.20 -2.45 5.68
C GLY A 343 11.18 -2.64 6.80
N HIS A 344 10.03 -1.94 6.71
CA HIS A 344 8.83 -2.07 7.54
C HIS A 344 8.97 -1.62 9.00
N TYR A 345 10.10 -1.87 9.63
CA TYR A 345 10.29 -1.58 11.06
C TYR A 345 10.66 -0.13 11.37
N HIS A 346 10.91 0.68 10.33
CA HIS A 346 11.29 2.10 10.42
C HIS A 346 12.52 2.37 11.30
N SER A 347 13.35 1.37 11.53
CA SER A 347 14.54 1.48 12.39
C SER A 347 15.69 0.73 11.75
N ALA A 348 16.76 1.45 11.41
CA ALA A 348 17.94 0.84 10.87
C ALA A 348 18.65 -0.03 11.95
N ALA A 349 19.00 -1.23 11.56
CA ALA A 349 19.73 -2.16 12.42
C ALA A 349 20.50 -3.19 11.59
N GLU A 350 21.49 -3.84 12.21
CA GLU A 350 22.16 -5.02 11.67
C GLU A 350 22.10 -6.14 12.71
N LEU A 351 21.74 -7.33 12.26
CA LEU A 351 21.67 -8.51 13.10
C LEU A 351 22.53 -9.62 12.48
N SER A 352 23.46 -10.16 13.24
CA SER A 352 24.19 -11.36 12.83
C SER A 352 23.32 -12.58 13.00
N THR A 353 23.27 -13.43 11.97
CA THR A 353 22.61 -14.73 11.98
C THR A 353 23.64 -15.85 12.02
N ASN A 354 23.21 -17.11 12.05
CA ASN A 354 24.15 -18.25 11.99
C ASN A 354 24.86 -18.38 10.63
N HIS A 355 24.35 -17.70 9.60
CA HIS A 355 24.78 -17.86 8.21
C HIS A 355 25.25 -16.56 7.57
N GLY A 356 24.91 -15.41 8.13
CA GLY A 356 25.21 -14.12 7.54
C GLY A 356 24.69 -12.95 8.36
N LYS A 357 24.02 -11.99 7.72
CA LYS A 357 23.47 -10.80 8.37
C LYS A 357 22.10 -10.43 7.83
N VAL A 358 21.25 -9.92 8.71
CA VAL A 358 20.02 -9.18 8.35
C VAL A 358 20.30 -7.69 8.45
N LEU A 359 20.02 -6.97 7.38
CA LEU A 359 20.08 -5.51 7.28
C LEU A 359 18.65 -4.96 7.33
N LEU A 360 18.29 -4.32 8.43
CA LEU A 360 17.06 -3.57 8.54
C LEU A 360 17.28 -2.13 8.10
N ASN A 361 16.37 -1.64 7.28
CA ASN A 361 16.38 -0.26 6.83
C ASN A 361 15.58 0.63 7.78
N GLY A 362 15.93 1.92 7.82
CA GLY A 362 15.13 2.97 8.45
C GLY A 362 13.94 3.38 7.57
N SER A 363 13.38 4.54 7.82
CA SER A 363 12.29 5.13 7.03
C SER A 363 12.61 6.56 6.61
N PHE A 364 11.88 7.06 5.61
CA PHE A 364 11.88 8.50 5.31
C PHE A 364 11.08 9.30 6.35
N VAL A 365 10.14 8.67 7.06
CA VAL A 365 9.21 9.34 7.97
C VAL A 365 9.86 9.73 9.29
N GLY A 366 10.69 8.88 9.85
CA GLY A 366 11.22 9.05 11.22
C GLY A 366 10.17 8.75 12.29
N GLY A 367 10.15 9.51 13.39
CA GLY A 367 9.18 9.34 14.47
C GLY A 367 7.80 9.86 14.07
N ASP A 368 6.87 8.96 13.85
CA ASP A 368 5.46 9.25 13.55
C ASP A 368 4.56 9.04 14.78
N VAL A 369 3.33 9.59 14.71
CA VAL A 369 2.37 9.54 15.81
C VAL A 369 1.97 8.10 16.18
N TYR A 370 1.84 7.21 15.17
CA TYR A 370 1.50 5.81 15.39
C TYR A 370 2.61 5.07 16.13
N SER A 371 3.86 5.21 15.67
CA SER A 371 5.03 4.59 16.29
C SER A 371 5.24 5.08 17.70
N LEU A 372 5.05 6.37 17.95
CA LEU A 372 5.13 6.95 19.30
C LEU A 372 4.07 6.41 20.24
N LYS A 373 2.80 6.41 19.81
CA LYS A 373 1.66 6.04 20.65
C LYS A 373 1.54 4.53 20.87
N ASN A 374 1.69 3.74 19.81
CA ASN A 374 1.38 2.32 19.82
C ASN A 374 2.61 1.43 20.05
N LEU A 375 3.78 1.85 19.54
CA LEU A 375 5.01 1.10 19.67
C LEU A 375 5.99 1.68 20.69
N GLN A 376 5.72 2.91 21.21
CA GLN A 376 6.59 3.64 22.13
C GLN A 376 8.03 3.77 21.55
N ARG A 377 8.11 4.02 20.25
CA ARG A 377 9.34 4.16 19.50
C ARG A 377 9.35 5.47 18.74
N SER A 378 10.54 6.05 18.63
CA SER A 378 10.84 7.15 17.72
C SER A 378 12.11 6.79 16.98
N SER A 379 12.09 6.84 15.66
CA SER A 379 13.26 6.60 14.82
C SER A 379 13.77 7.90 14.21
N ILE A 380 15.03 7.90 13.83
CA ILE A 380 15.61 8.94 13.00
C ILE A 380 15.26 8.61 11.55
N PRO A 381 14.89 9.60 10.70
CA PRO A 381 14.75 9.34 9.27
C PRO A 381 16.12 8.99 8.68
N GLU A 382 16.24 7.78 8.17
CA GLU A 382 17.52 7.27 7.66
C GLU A 382 17.29 6.14 6.64
N GLN A 383 18.28 5.99 5.73
CA GLN A 383 18.31 4.90 4.77
C GLN A 383 19.70 4.28 4.76
N LYS A 384 19.79 2.98 4.47
CA LYS A 384 21.05 2.22 4.57
C LYS A 384 21.76 2.11 3.23
N MET A 385 23.09 2.26 3.27
CA MET A 385 23.99 2.11 2.12
C MET A 385 25.19 1.25 2.50
N PHE A 386 25.68 0.41 1.58
CA PHE A 386 26.78 -0.52 1.87
C PHE A 386 27.60 -0.89 0.62
N GLY A 387 28.83 -1.33 0.83
CA GLY A 387 29.72 -1.86 -0.22
C GLY A 387 29.71 -3.38 -0.25
N ILE A 388 29.76 -3.97 -1.45
CA ILE A 388 29.72 -5.42 -1.69
C ILE A 388 30.99 -5.83 -2.43
N HIS A 389 31.82 -6.66 -1.79
CA HIS A 389 33.06 -7.21 -2.37
C HIS A 389 32.92 -8.71 -2.61
N ASP A 390 33.42 -9.24 -3.75
CA ASP A 390 33.29 -10.66 -4.13
C ASP A 390 33.68 -11.66 -3.04
N LYS A 391 34.78 -11.40 -2.32
CA LYS A 391 35.35 -12.32 -1.33
C LYS A 391 35.11 -11.95 0.13
N ARG A 392 34.74 -10.68 0.38
CA ARG A 392 34.65 -10.15 1.76
C ARG A 392 33.19 -9.88 2.17
N GLY A 393 32.26 -10.02 1.24
CA GLY A 393 30.86 -9.66 1.47
C GLY A 393 30.68 -8.17 1.66
N ILE A 394 29.81 -7.77 2.58
CA ILE A 394 29.60 -6.37 2.93
C ILE A 394 30.83 -5.84 3.68
N THR A 395 31.51 -4.86 3.08
CA THR A 395 32.80 -4.32 3.57
C THR A 395 32.63 -3.04 4.38
N TRP A 396 31.58 -2.27 4.11
CA TRP A 396 31.21 -1.06 4.84
C TRP A 396 29.69 -0.87 4.79
N THR A 397 29.15 -0.21 5.81
CA THR A 397 27.74 0.13 5.94
C THR A 397 27.62 1.54 6.50
N TYR A 398 26.68 2.32 5.97
CA TYR A 398 26.31 3.64 6.46
C TYR A 398 24.80 3.72 6.65
N ASP A 399 24.39 4.30 7.76
CA ASP A 399 23.01 4.75 7.95
C ASP A 399 22.97 6.26 7.61
N LEU A 400 22.43 6.56 6.43
CA LEU A 400 22.33 7.92 5.90
C LEU A 400 21.24 8.67 6.63
N ASN A 401 21.61 9.58 7.52
CA ASN A 401 20.69 10.42 8.26
C ASN A 401 20.05 11.46 7.32
N LEU A 402 18.71 11.43 7.23
CA LEU A 402 17.93 12.30 6.35
C LEU A 402 17.34 13.52 7.08
N LYS A 403 17.70 13.77 8.35
CA LYS A 403 17.23 14.94 9.07
C LYS A 403 17.55 16.21 8.29
N ILE A 404 16.61 17.12 8.28
CA ILE A 404 16.77 18.45 7.74
C ILE A 404 17.28 19.33 8.89
N ASP A 405 18.52 19.81 8.78
CA ASP A 405 19.05 20.77 9.76
C ASP A 405 18.20 22.04 9.70
N ARG A 406 17.58 22.37 10.80
CA ARG A 406 16.94 23.67 10.99
C ARG A 406 18.05 24.66 11.35
N ARG A 407 18.57 25.36 10.36
CA ARG A 407 19.42 26.56 10.57
C ARG A 407 18.57 27.79 10.84
#